data_91795b5567da9ff7ca972eae852ada23
#
_entry.id   91795b5567da9ff7ca972eae852ada23
#
_cell.length_a   1.000
_cell.length_b   1.000
_cell.length_c   1.000
_cell.angle_alpha   90.00
_cell.angle_beta   90.00
_cell.angle_gamma   90.00
#
_symmetry.space_group_name_H-M   'P 1'
#
loop_
_entity.id
_entity.type
_entity.pdbx_description
1 polymer ?
#
loop_
_entity_poly.entity_id
_entity_poly.type
_entity_poly.pdbx_seq_one_letter_code
_entity_poly.pdbx_strand_id
1 'polypeptide(L)'
;DYVVETVKLMHMGSGEMERRVTFEGLRELQEEMGRRGKQFALACLGHYGNWEWVASFSLRLEPGFGGAQIYHPLKNPLMDRLFIRIRRQFGGDCIAMRDTLRHVLAAGKGGKREVIGFIADQCPKWEAMHHWTEFLHHQTSFLTGVEQISKRVNSCVVYVHVTRPCRGRYHCRIVPLAWDPRDHKDYEITDLYASALEGQIRERPELWLWTHRRWKRTREEWLARSMARAKAGRNHTEDNK
;
A
#
# COMPACT_ATOMS: atom_id res chain seq x y z
N ASP A 1 -10.03 1.88 19.32
CA ASP A 1 -11.06 1.43 18.35
C ASP A 1 -10.56 0.28 17.47
N TYR A 2 -9.34 0.37 16.88
CA TYR A 2 -8.81 -0.65 15.95
C TYR A 2 -8.95 -2.10 16.44
N VAL A 3 -8.54 -2.40 17.68
CA VAL A 3 -8.62 -3.77 18.23
C VAL A 3 -10.08 -4.26 18.30
N VAL A 4 -10.99 -3.42 18.81
CA VAL A 4 -12.43 -3.78 18.92
C VAL A 4 -13.04 -3.97 17.53
N GLU A 5 -12.72 -3.12 16.59
CA GLU A 5 -13.21 -3.20 15.21
C GLU A 5 -12.64 -4.41 14.47
N THR A 6 -11.38 -4.80 14.74
CA THR A 6 -10.77 -6.02 14.18
C THR A 6 -11.45 -7.28 14.72
N VAL A 7 -11.79 -7.32 16.02
CA VAL A 7 -12.57 -8.43 16.61
C VAL A 7 -13.97 -8.49 15.98
N LYS A 8 -14.64 -7.35 15.83
CA LYS A 8 -15.95 -7.29 15.14
C LYS A 8 -15.88 -7.80 13.70
N LEU A 9 -14.78 -7.52 12.99
CA LEU A 9 -14.58 -7.96 11.61
C LEU A 9 -14.74 -9.47 11.44
N MET A 10 -14.36 -10.27 12.45
CA MET A 10 -14.49 -11.73 12.41
C MET A 10 -15.93 -12.22 12.25
N HIS A 11 -16.92 -11.42 12.66
CA HIS A 11 -18.35 -11.79 12.69
C HIS A 11 -19.20 -10.87 11.80
N MET A 12 -18.56 -9.96 11.06
CA MET A 12 -19.27 -8.95 10.26
C MET A 12 -19.60 -9.51 8.87
N GLY A 13 -20.87 -9.59 8.56
CA GLY A 13 -21.34 -9.98 7.22
C GLY A 13 -21.17 -8.85 6.20
N SER A 14 -21.18 -9.20 4.90
CA SER A 14 -20.99 -8.26 3.79
C SER A 14 -21.96 -7.08 3.83
N GLY A 15 -23.25 -7.32 4.08
CA GLY A 15 -24.26 -6.25 4.14
C GLY A 15 -24.07 -5.27 5.31
N GLU A 16 -23.50 -5.70 6.44
CA GLU A 16 -23.12 -4.77 7.50
C GLU A 16 -21.87 -3.98 7.12
N MET A 17 -20.88 -4.64 6.53
CA MET A 17 -19.65 -3.98 6.06
C MET A 17 -19.97 -2.89 5.03
N GLU A 18 -20.85 -3.17 4.07
CA GLU A 18 -21.27 -2.20 3.05
C GLU A 18 -21.96 -0.95 3.61
N ARG A 19 -22.65 -1.07 4.75
CA ARG A 19 -23.25 0.08 5.45
C ARG A 19 -22.23 0.87 6.27
N ARG A 20 -21.10 0.25 6.60
CA ARG A 20 -20.06 0.85 7.45
C ARG A 20 -18.90 1.46 6.67
N VAL A 21 -18.60 0.89 5.50
CA VAL A 21 -17.53 1.38 4.62
C VAL A 21 -18.11 1.72 3.26
N THR A 22 -17.97 2.97 2.87
CA THR A 22 -18.41 3.47 1.57
C THR A 22 -17.21 3.84 0.72
N PHE A 23 -17.33 3.68 -0.59
CA PHE A 23 -16.26 3.98 -1.55
C PHE A 23 -16.79 4.97 -2.58
N GLU A 24 -16.05 6.06 -2.77
CA GLU A 24 -16.25 7.07 -3.80
C GLU A 24 -15.12 6.97 -4.83
N GLY A 25 -15.45 7.04 -6.11
CA GLY A 25 -14.47 6.99 -7.21
C GLY A 25 -14.00 5.59 -7.60
N LEU A 26 -14.50 4.52 -6.95
CA LEU A 26 -14.05 3.15 -7.25
C LEU A 26 -14.59 2.64 -8.58
N ARG A 27 -15.83 2.99 -8.94
CA ARG A 27 -16.42 2.66 -10.24
C ARG A 27 -15.73 3.45 -11.35
N GLU A 28 -15.54 4.73 -11.14
CA GLU A 28 -14.84 5.64 -12.05
C GLU A 28 -13.39 5.17 -12.31
N LEU A 29 -12.72 4.64 -11.29
CA LEU A 29 -11.41 4.00 -11.45
C LEU A 29 -11.48 2.82 -12.42
N GLN A 30 -12.46 1.93 -12.26
CA GLN A 30 -12.59 0.75 -13.10
C GLN A 30 -12.96 1.11 -14.55
N GLU A 31 -13.83 2.10 -14.74
CA GLU A 31 -14.17 2.64 -16.05
C GLU A 31 -12.94 3.24 -16.75
N GLU A 32 -12.15 4.03 -16.02
CA GLU A 32 -10.92 4.64 -16.53
C GLU A 32 -9.84 3.60 -16.83
N MET A 33 -9.71 2.57 -16.00
CA MET A 33 -8.84 1.43 -16.29
C MET A 33 -9.24 0.77 -17.63
N GLY A 34 -10.53 0.56 -17.85
CA GLY A 34 -11.06 0.02 -19.11
C GLY A 34 -10.73 0.90 -20.31
N ARG A 35 -10.99 2.21 -20.20
CA ARG A 35 -10.72 3.19 -21.25
C ARG A 35 -9.26 3.29 -21.65
N ARG A 36 -8.34 3.17 -20.66
CA ARG A 36 -6.88 3.22 -20.86
C ARG A 36 -6.25 1.86 -21.12
N GLY A 37 -7.02 0.77 -21.17
CA GLY A 37 -6.47 -0.59 -21.33
C GLY A 37 -5.59 -1.03 -20.16
N LYS A 38 -5.82 -0.50 -18.94
CA LYS A 38 -5.05 -0.87 -17.75
C LYS A 38 -5.60 -2.15 -17.15
N GLN A 39 -4.73 -3.12 -16.88
CA GLN A 39 -5.10 -4.36 -16.21
C GLN A 39 -5.07 -4.22 -14.67
N PHE A 40 -4.19 -3.36 -14.15
CA PHE A 40 -4.00 -3.19 -12.71
C PHE A 40 -4.16 -1.75 -12.27
N ALA A 41 -4.76 -1.57 -11.08
CA ALA A 41 -4.67 -0.36 -10.28
C ALA A 41 -3.98 -0.70 -8.96
N LEU A 42 -2.90 0.01 -8.62
CA LEU A 42 -2.22 -0.11 -7.34
C LEU A 42 -2.77 0.97 -6.41
N ALA A 43 -3.54 0.56 -5.40
CA ALA A 43 -4.25 1.44 -4.49
C ALA A 43 -3.44 1.62 -3.19
N CYS A 44 -2.78 2.77 -3.06
CA CYS A 44 -1.94 3.10 -1.91
C CYS A 44 -2.77 3.66 -0.78
N LEU A 45 -2.47 3.26 0.46
CA LEU A 45 -3.04 3.83 1.67
C LEU A 45 -2.02 3.77 2.82
N GLY A 46 -2.32 4.44 3.93
CA GLY A 46 -1.55 4.35 5.17
C GLY A 46 -2.23 3.45 6.20
N HIS A 47 -1.51 3.14 7.29
CA HIS A 47 -2.12 2.54 8.48
C HIS A 47 -2.96 3.62 9.21
N TYR A 48 -4.09 3.98 8.60
CA TYR A 48 -4.94 5.08 9.01
C TYR A 48 -6.38 4.62 9.23
N GLY A 49 -6.99 5.00 10.35
CA GLY A 49 -8.31 4.53 10.76
C GLY A 49 -8.33 3.01 10.93
N ASN A 50 -9.25 2.35 10.26
CA ASN A 50 -9.28 0.89 10.20
C ASN A 50 -9.00 0.40 8.77
N TRP A 51 -7.73 0.30 8.44
CA TRP A 51 -7.26 -0.18 7.12
C TRP A 51 -7.67 -1.63 6.82
N GLU A 52 -7.97 -2.47 7.82
CA GLU A 52 -8.47 -3.83 7.58
C GLU A 52 -9.89 -3.80 6.97
N TRP A 53 -10.70 -2.81 7.32
CA TRP A 53 -12.03 -2.66 6.74
C TRP A 53 -11.99 -2.14 5.31
N VAL A 54 -10.95 -1.41 4.93
CA VAL A 54 -10.74 -0.96 3.54
C VAL A 54 -10.66 -2.14 2.57
N ALA A 55 -10.18 -3.31 3.02
CA ALA A 55 -10.15 -4.53 2.22
C ALA A 55 -11.54 -4.97 1.68
N SER A 56 -12.63 -4.46 2.27
CA SER A 56 -14.00 -4.67 1.78
C SER A 56 -14.30 -4.00 0.43
N PHE A 57 -13.37 -3.22 -0.13
CA PHE A 57 -13.53 -2.65 -1.47
C PHE A 57 -13.86 -3.73 -2.53
N SER A 58 -13.41 -4.96 -2.30
CA SER A 58 -13.70 -6.11 -3.17
C SER A 58 -15.20 -6.38 -3.34
N LEU A 59 -16.05 -6.02 -2.36
CA LEU A 59 -17.51 -6.11 -2.47
C LEU A 59 -18.13 -5.12 -3.47
N ARG A 60 -17.35 -4.11 -3.88
CA ARG A 60 -17.80 -3.00 -4.76
C ARG A 60 -17.16 -3.03 -6.14
N LEU A 61 -16.41 -4.08 -6.44
CA LEU A 61 -15.81 -4.24 -7.76
C LEU A 61 -16.87 -4.74 -8.76
N GLU A 62 -16.82 -4.19 -9.97
CA GLU A 62 -17.64 -4.62 -11.07
C GLU A 62 -17.25 -6.04 -11.54
N PRO A 63 -18.17 -6.81 -12.15
CA PRO A 63 -17.86 -8.10 -12.71
C PRO A 63 -16.67 -8.06 -13.65
N GLY A 64 -15.76 -9.02 -13.51
CA GLY A 64 -14.52 -9.10 -14.29
C GLY A 64 -13.32 -8.38 -13.65
N PHE A 65 -13.49 -7.73 -12.49
CA PHE A 65 -12.39 -7.22 -11.68
C PHE A 65 -12.17 -8.09 -10.44
N GLY A 66 -10.89 -8.35 -10.13
CA GLY A 66 -10.46 -8.95 -8.86
C GLY A 66 -9.99 -7.88 -7.88
N GLY A 67 -10.14 -8.16 -6.59
CA GLY A 67 -9.56 -7.39 -5.50
C GLY A 67 -8.45 -8.16 -4.82
N ALA A 68 -7.34 -7.52 -4.51
CA ALA A 68 -6.28 -8.13 -3.73
C ALA A 68 -5.63 -7.11 -2.78
N GLN A 69 -4.90 -7.59 -1.79
CA GLN A 69 -4.14 -6.76 -0.87
C GLN A 69 -2.79 -7.37 -0.58
N ILE A 70 -1.77 -6.52 -0.51
CA ILE A 70 -0.42 -6.96 -0.16
C ILE A 70 -0.31 -7.02 1.36
N TYR A 71 0.23 -8.12 1.86
CA TYR A 71 0.44 -8.31 3.29
C TYR A 71 1.83 -8.87 3.60
N HIS A 72 2.30 -8.62 4.81
CA HIS A 72 3.51 -9.24 5.34
C HIS A 72 3.11 -10.48 6.15
N PRO A 73 3.56 -11.71 5.77
CA PRO A 73 3.26 -12.92 6.53
C PRO A 73 3.65 -12.81 7.99
N LEU A 74 2.78 -13.24 8.88
CA LEU A 74 3.02 -13.24 10.32
C LEU A 74 3.91 -14.43 10.71
N LYS A 75 4.74 -14.24 11.76
CA LYS A 75 5.60 -15.32 12.28
C LYS A 75 4.81 -16.48 12.86
N ASN A 76 3.66 -16.21 13.49
CA ASN A 76 2.79 -17.23 14.01
C ASN A 76 1.85 -17.74 12.90
N PRO A 77 1.95 -19.02 12.47
CA PRO A 77 1.19 -19.53 11.32
C PRO A 77 -0.32 -19.65 11.60
N LEU A 78 -0.75 -19.77 12.86
CA LEU A 78 -2.17 -19.78 13.21
C LEU A 78 -2.78 -18.40 13.07
N MET A 79 -2.09 -17.37 13.56
CA MET A 79 -2.50 -15.98 13.42
C MET A 79 -2.46 -15.54 11.95
N ASP A 80 -1.46 -15.96 11.19
CA ASP A 80 -1.36 -15.68 9.77
C ASP A 80 -2.58 -16.21 9.00
N ARG A 81 -2.93 -17.50 9.22
CA ARG A 81 -4.13 -18.11 8.62
C ARG A 81 -5.43 -17.41 9.05
N LEU A 82 -5.53 -17.03 10.33
CA LEU A 82 -6.70 -16.31 10.83
C LEU A 82 -6.87 -14.95 10.10
N PHE A 83 -5.80 -14.15 10.02
CA PHE A 83 -5.86 -12.85 9.35
C PHE A 83 -6.11 -12.97 7.84
N ILE A 84 -5.52 -13.96 7.16
CA ILE A 84 -5.83 -14.24 5.75
C ILE A 84 -7.31 -14.57 5.57
N ARG A 85 -7.87 -15.42 6.45
CA ARG A 85 -9.31 -15.77 6.40
C ARG A 85 -10.20 -14.54 6.58
N ILE A 86 -9.88 -13.70 7.57
CA ILE A 86 -10.60 -12.45 7.85
C ILE A 86 -10.55 -11.50 6.64
N ARG A 87 -9.39 -11.35 6.02
CA ARG A 87 -9.20 -10.47 4.87
C ARG A 87 -9.86 -10.97 3.59
N ARG A 88 -9.97 -12.29 3.44
CA ARG A 88 -10.61 -12.92 2.27
C ARG A 88 -12.12 -13.01 2.35
N GLN A 89 -12.71 -12.77 3.50
CA GLN A 89 -14.17 -12.95 3.69
C GLN A 89 -15.03 -12.06 2.80
N PHE A 90 -14.47 -10.98 2.26
CA PHE A 90 -15.15 -10.07 1.35
C PHE A 90 -14.77 -10.27 -0.14
N GLY A 91 -14.22 -11.43 -0.50
CA GLY A 91 -13.93 -11.80 -1.88
C GLY A 91 -12.59 -11.32 -2.42
N GLY A 92 -11.79 -10.61 -1.61
CA GLY A 92 -10.44 -10.18 -1.98
C GLY A 92 -9.39 -11.26 -1.72
N ASP A 93 -8.29 -11.22 -2.47
CA ASP A 93 -7.14 -12.09 -2.27
C ASP A 93 -6.07 -11.43 -1.37
N CYS A 94 -5.22 -12.26 -0.76
CA CYS A 94 -4.06 -11.82 0.01
C CYS A 94 -2.79 -12.28 -0.68
N ILE A 95 -1.93 -11.33 -1.04
CA ILE A 95 -0.67 -11.58 -1.75
C ILE A 95 0.47 -11.28 -0.79
N ALA A 96 1.33 -12.27 -0.53
CA ALA A 96 2.52 -12.03 0.29
C ALA A 96 3.44 -11.02 -0.42
N MET A 97 3.98 -10.07 0.32
CA MET A 97 4.80 -8.96 -0.22
C MET A 97 5.91 -9.46 -1.16
N ARG A 98 6.60 -10.56 -0.82
CA ARG A 98 7.66 -11.15 -1.66
C ARG A 98 7.17 -11.69 -3.00
N ASP A 99 5.87 -11.98 -3.11
CA ASP A 99 5.27 -12.63 -4.29
C ASP A 99 4.54 -11.63 -5.18
N THR A 100 4.48 -10.34 -4.78
CA THR A 100 3.70 -9.29 -5.44
C THR A 100 4.01 -9.19 -6.94
N LEU A 101 5.28 -9.01 -7.31
CA LEU A 101 5.66 -8.86 -8.72
C LEU A 101 5.34 -10.12 -9.53
N ARG A 102 5.58 -11.31 -8.96
CA ARG A 102 5.26 -12.59 -9.60
C ARG A 102 3.76 -12.73 -9.84
N HIS A 103 2.93 -12.37 -8.85
CA HIS A 103 1.48 -12.37 -8.97
C HIS A 103 1.01 -11.45 -10.11
N VAL A 104 1.44 -10.19 -10.09
CA VAL A 104 1.03 -9.18 -11.08
C VAL A 104 1.41 -9.60 -12.50
N LEU A 105 2.63 -10.13 -12.69
CA LEU A 105 3.07 -10.62 -14.00
C LEU A 105 2.29 -11.86 -14.47
N ALA A 106 1.95 -12.77 -13.57
CA ALA A 106 1.17 -13.97 -13.90
C ALA A 106 -0.29 -13.60 -14.22
N ALA A 107 -0.92 -12.75 -13.40
CA ALA A 107 -2.28 -12.28 -13.61
C ALA A 107 -2.41 -11.48 -14.92
N GLY A 108 -1.40 -10.67 -15.26
CA GLY A 108 -1.35 -9.91 -16.50
C GLY A 108 -1.36 -10.81 -17.76
N LYS A 109 -0.62 -11.91 -17.72
CA LYS A 109 -0.63 -12.92 -18.82
C LYS A 109 -2.00 -13.59 -18.94
N GLY A 110 -2.73 -13.76 -17.85
CA GLY A 110 -4.06 -14.33 -17.82
C GLY A 110 -5.20 -13.36 -18.17
N GLY A 111 -4.89 -12.11 -18.52
CA GLY A 111 -5.89 -11.09 -18.86
C GLY A 111 -6.73 -10.61 -17.67
N LYS A 112 -6.36 -10.93 -16.43
CA LYS A 112 -7.08 -10.48 -15.24
C LYS A 112 -6.95 -8.97 -15.05
N ARG A 113 -8.04 -8.34 -14.63
CA ARG A 113 -8.05 -6.96 -14.16
C ARG A 113 -8.19 -6.95 -12.65
N GLU A 114 -7.28 -6.26 -11.95
CA GLU A 114 -7.26 -6.27 -10.49
C GLU A 114 -6.99 -4.87 -9.90
N VAL A 115 -7.66 -4.58 -8.79
CA VAL A 115 -7.32 -3.48 -7.89
C VAL A 115 -6.57 -4.07 -6.70
N ILE A 116 -5.34 -3.62 -6.46
CA ILE A 116 -4.44 -4.20 -5.47
C ILE A 116 -4.08 -3.15 -4.42
N GLY A 117 -4.48 -3.40 -3.17
CA GLY A 117 -4.18 -2.52 -2.03
C GLY A 117 -2.76 -2.67 -1.51
N PHE A 118 -2.09 -1.53 -1.29
CA PHE A 118 -0.75 -1.42 -0.73
C PHE A 118 -0.73 -0.48 0.46
N ILE A 119 -0.30 -0.95 1.61
CA ILE A 119 0.00 -0.10 2.77
C ILE A 119 1.51 0.09 2.84
N ALA A 120 2.00 1.30 2.52
CA ALA A 120 3.42 1.55 2.27
C ALA A 120 4.05 2.59 3.22
N ASP A 121 3.38 2.96 4.31
CA ASP A 121 3.79 4.04 5.23
C ASP A 121 4.73 3.60 6.36
N GLN A 122 5.05 2.33 6.47
CA GLN A 122 6.00 1.85 7.48
C GLN A 122 7.46 2.06 7.05
N CYS A 123 8.35 2.13 8.06
CA CYS A 123 9.78 2.34 7.85
C CYS A 123 10.41 1.18 7.06
N PRO A 124 10.98 1.41 5.87
CA PRO A 124 11.66 0.36 5.11
C PRO A 124 12.84 -0.26 5.86
N LYS A 125 13.26 -1.46 5.45
CA LYS A 125 14.57 -1.99 5.86
C LYS A 125 15.69 -1.20 5.17
N TRP A 126 16.90 -1.23 5.72
CA TRP A 126 18.04 -0.49 5.20
C TRP A 126 18.30 -0.72 3.70
N GLU A 127 18.12 -1.96 3.26
CA GLU A 127 18.35 -2.39 1.88
C GLU A 127 17.25 -1.91 0.90
N ALA A 128 16.10 -1.51 1.44
CA ALA A 128 14.95 -1.03 0.68
C ALA A 128 14.78 0.50 0.74
N MET A 129 15.77 1.21 1.29
CA MET A 129 15.78 2.67 1.34
C MET A 129 16.48 3.21 0.09
N HIS A 130 15.69 3.58 -0.93
CA HIS A 130 16.22 4.08 -2.20
C HIS A 130 15.94 5.56 -2.41
N HIS A 131 14.95 6.11 -1.70
CA HIS A 131 14.51 7.48 -1.85
C HIS A 131 14.16 8.09 -0.50
N TRP A 132 14.42 9.39 -0.37
CA TRP A 132 14.15 10.19 0.83
C TRP A 132 13.40 11.44 0.43
N THR A 133 12.29 11.71 1.12
CA THR A 133 11.47 12.90 0.94
C THR A 133 11.15 13.54 2.28
N GLU A 134 10.72 14.78 2.28
CA GLU A 134 10.21 15.43 3.49
C GLU A 134 8.81 14.91 3.78
N PHE A 135 8.56 14.53 5.03
CA PHE A 135 7.27 14.02 5.49
C PHE A 135 7.12 14.33 6.98
N LEU A 136 6.10 15.10 7.35
CA LEU A 136 5.85 15.58 8.71
C LEU A 136 7.10 16.24 9.34
N HIS A 137 7.76 17.09 8.56
CA HIS A 137 9.00 17.81 8.92
C HIS A 137 10.23 16.93 9.19
N HIS A 138 10.23 15.69 8.70
CA HIS A 138 11.36 14.77 8.81
C HIS A 138 11.78 14.23 7.46
N GLN A 139 13.10 14.10 7.25
CA GLN A 139 13.63 13.33 6.12
C GLN A 139 13.24 11.86 6.29
N THR A 140 12.41 11.37 5.39
CA THR A 140 11.73 10.09 5.54
C THR A 140 11.87 9.24 4.28
N SER A 141 12.30 7.99 4.43
CA SER A 141 12.31 7.04 3.33
C SER A 141 11.00 6.28 3.25
N PHE A 142 10.46 6.13 2.05
CA PHE A 142 9.28 5.32 1.75
C PHE A 142 9.64 4.07 0.94
N LEU A 143 8.74 3.06 0.97
CA LEU A 143 8.84 1.90 0.10
C LEU A 143 8.51 2.30 -1.34
N THR A 144 9.48 2.15 -2.25
CA THR A 144 9.36 2.52 -3.66
C THR A 144 8.77 1.41 -4.54
N GLY A 145 8.43 0.27 -3.94
CA GLY A 145 7.98 -0.92 -4.67
C GLY A 145 6.70 -0.71 -5.49
N VAL A 146 5.77 0.13 -5.01
CA VAL A 146 4.55 0.46 -5.76
C VAL A 146 4.90 1.15 -7.07
N GLU A 147 5.75 2.18 -7.03
CA GLU A 147 6.19 2.91 -8.21
C GLU A 147 6.95 2.01 -9.19
N GLN A 148 7.89 1.20 -8.68
CA GLN A 148 8.66 0.27 -9.51
C GLN A 148 7.77 -0.75 -10.23
N ILE A 149 6.80 -1.33 -9.50
CA ILE A 149 5.84 -2.28 -10.08
C ILE A 149 4.94 -1.57 -11.08
N SER A 150 4.40 -0.39 -10.74
CA SER A 150 3.50 0.34 -11.62
C SER A 150 4.14 0.70 -12.96
N LYS A 151 5.36 1.22 -12.95
CA LYS A 151 6.14 1.51 -14.17
C LYS A 151 6.41 0.25 -15.01
N ARG A 152 6.72 -0.88 -14.33
CA ARG A 152 7.05 -2.13 -15.01
C ARG A 152 5.86 -2.72 -15.76
N VAL A 153 4.67 -2.75 -15.14
CA VAL A 153 3.46 -3.35 -15.73
C VAL A 153 2.51 -2.32 -16.32
N ASN A 154 2.87 -1.05 -16.30
CA ASN A 154 2.06 0.08 -16.78
C ASN A 154 0.67 0.13 -16.11
N SER A 155 0.61 -0.10 -14.80
CA SER A 155 -0.62 0.02 -14.01
C SER A 155 -0.86 1.45 -13.58
N CYS A 156 -2.11 1.88 -13.41
CA CYS A 156 -2.36 3.14 -12.72
C CYS A 156 -2.08 3.03 -11.22
N VAL A 157 -1.83 4.19 -10.59
CA VAL A 157 -1.62 4.30 -9.14
C VAL A 157 -2.61 5.29 -8.58
N VAL A 158 -3.30 4.89 -7.51
CA VAL A 158 -4.28 5.73 -6.82
C VAL A 158 -3.98 5.75 -5.32
N TYR A 159 -4.42 6.81 -4.65
CA TYR A 159 -4.42 6.91 -3.20
C TYR A 159 -5.83 6.66 -2.67
N VAL A 160 -5.96 5.89 -1.60
CA VAL A 160 -7.24 5.67 -0.91
C VAL A 160 -7.28 6.61 0.30
N HIS A 161 -7.93 7.74 0.13
CA HIS A 161 -8.14 8.71 1.19
C HIS A 161 -9.26 8.23 2.11
N VAL A 162 -8.93 7.90 3.35
CA VAL A 162 -9.85 7.33 4.32
C VAL A 162 -10.30 8.40 5.32
N THR A 163 -11.59 8.60 5.47
CA THR A 163 -12.16 9.44 6.51
C THR A 163 -13.02 8.61 7.45
N ARG A 164 -13.18 9.09 8.70
CA ARG A 164 -14.05 8.46 9.70
C ARG A 164 -15.16 9.45 10.13
N PRO A 165 -16.30 9.46 9.40
CA PRO A 165 -17.41 10.36 9.74
C PRO A 165 -17.92 10.21 11.18
N CYS A 166 -17.99 8.96 11.65
CA CYS A 166 -18.28 8.64 13.04
C CYS A 166 -17.65 7.29 13.41
N ARG A 167 -17.67 6.96 14.69
CA ARG A 167 -17.11 5.70 15.22
C ARG A 167 -17.74 4.50 14.52
N GLY A 168 -16.88 3.59 13.99
CA GLY A 168 -17.27 2.38 13.28
C GLY A 168 -17.91 2.62 11.91
N ARG A 169 -17.64 3.78 11.29
CA ARG A 169 -17.98 4.08 9.89
C ARG A 169 -16.83 4.78 9.21
N TYR A 170 -16.53 4.34 8.00
CA TYR A 170 -15.45 4.87 7.18
C TYR A 170 -15.95 5.24 5.78
N HIS A 171 -15.37 6.27 5.22
CA HIS A 171 -15.59 6.67 3.84
C HIS A 171 -14.22 6.72 3.15
N CYS A 172 -14.09 6.01 2.04
CA CYS A 172 -12.87 5.86 1.25
C CYS A 172 -13.07 6.55 -0.09
N ARG A 173 -12.28 7.59 -0.38
CA ARG A 173 -12.27 8.27 -1.68
C ARG A 173 -11.03 7.87 -2.45
N ILE A 174 -11.22 7.47 -3.70
CA ILE A 174 -10.15 7.11 -4.62
C ILE A 174 -9.62 8.39 -5.27
N VAL A 175 -8.33 8.67 -5.05
CA VAL A 175 -7.64 9.85 -5.57
C VAL A 175 -6.54 9.39 -6.54
N PRO A 176 -6.61 9.72 -7.83
CA PRO A 176 -5.55 9.36 -8.77
C PRO A 176 -4.22 10.01 -8.41
N LEU A 177 -3.13 9.23 -8.41
CA LEU A 177 -1.76 9.71 -8.30
C LEU A 177 -1.06 9.68 -9.66
N ALA A 178 -1.21 8.59 -10.42
CA ALA A 178 -0.64 8.44 -11.75
C ALA A 178 -1.52 7.51 -12.59
N TRP A 179 -2.07 8.00 -13.68
CA TRP A 179 -2.76 7.17 -14.67
C TRP A 179 -1.77 6.43 -15.57
N ASP A 180 -0.70 7.09 -15.93
CA ASP A 180 0.38 6.59 -16.78
C ASP A 180 1.73 6.75 -16.04
N PRO A 181 2.13 5.76 -15.20
CA PRO A 181 3.27 5.91 -14.29
C PRO A 181 4.61 6.06 -15.00
N ARG A 182 4.69 5.67 -16.28
CA ARG A 182 5.91 5.80 -17.08
C ARG A 182 6.23 7.25 -17.49
N ASP A 183 5.23 8.14 -17.41
CA ASP A 183 5.38 9.56 -17.71
C ASP A 183 5.95 10.35 -16.51
N HIS A 184 5.99 9.71 -15.34
CA HIS A 184 6.52 10.28 -14.12
C HIS A 184 8.03 10.03 -13.96
N LYS A 185 8.74 11.02 -13.41
CA LYS A 185 10.15 10.89 -13.04
C LYS A 185 10.32 9.81 -11.96
N ASP A 186 11.56 9.38 -11.76
CA ASP A 186 11.84 8.42 -10.70
C ASP A 186 11.53 9.02 -9.33
N TYR A 187 10.81 8.22 -8.53
CA TYR A 187 10.31 8.52 -7.19
C TYR A 187 9.23 9.58 -7.10
N GLU A 188 8.79 10.19 -8.20
CA GLU A 188 7.73 11.20 -8.19
C GLU A 188 6.40 10.64 -7.68
N ILE A 189 6.03 9.41 -8.07
CA ILE A 189 4.79 8.76 -7.58
C ILE A 189 4.91 8.45 -6.08
N THR A 190 6.10 8.09 -5.63
CA THR A 190 6.38 7.86 -4.20
C THR A 190 6.23 9.16 -3.40
N ASP A 191 6.68 10.30 -3.94
CA ASP A 191 6.51 11.63 -3.33
C ASP A 191 5.05 12.08 -3.33
N LEU A 192 4.31 11.83 -4.41
CA LEU A 192 2.86 12.08 -4.46
C LEU A 192 2.11 11.29 -3.40
N TYR A 193 2.47 10.00 -3.20
CA TYR A 193 1.90 9.19 -2.13
C TYR A 193 2.25 9.76 -0.75
N ALA A 194 3.49 10.13 -0.50
CA ALA A 194 3.93 10.71 0.77
C ALA A 194 3.15 12.00 1.09
N SER A 195 3.00 12.89 0.09
CA SER A 195 2.26 14.13 0.22
C SER A 195 0.77 13.90 0.50
N ALA A 196 0.13 12.96 -0.21
CA ALA A 196 -1.28 12.60 0.01
C ALA A 196 -1.52 12.05 1.43
N LEU A 197 -0.62 11.17 1.89
CA LEU A 197 -0.67 10.61 3.24
C LEU A 197 -0.44 11.69 4.31
N GLU A 198 0.53 12.58 4.11
CA GLU A 198 0.78 13.70 5.03
C GLU A 198 -0.44 14.61 5.14
N GLY A 199 -1.05 14.97 4.01
CA GLY A 199 -2.29 15.76 3.99
C GLY A 199 -3.38 15.11 4.82
N GLN A 200 -3.61 13.82 4.63
CA GLN A 200 -4.61 13.05 5.38
C GLN A 200 -4.30 12.99 6.89
N ILE A 201 -3.03 12.80 7.27
CA ILE A 201 -2.62 12.79 8.68
C ILE A 201 -2.86 14.16 9.33
N ARG A 202 -2.58 15.25 8.61
CA ARG A 202 -2.81 16.62 9.11
C ARG A 202 -4.29 16.93 9.33
N GLU A 203 -5.20 16.33 8.55
CA GLU A 203 -6.66 16.47 8.74
C GLU A 203 -7.13 15.87 10.07
N ARG A 204 -6.71 14.65 10.40
CA ARG A 204 -7.12 13.90 11.58
C ARG A 204 -5.96 13.05 12.10
N PRO A 205 -4.95 13.66 12.78
CA PRO A 205 -3.72 12.98 13.18
C PRO A 205 -3.95 11.81 14.14
N GLU A 206 -4.99 11.84 14.95
CA GLU A 206 -5.32 10.77 15.89
C GLU A 206 -5.71 9.44 15.21
N LEU A 207 -5.94 9.43 13.90
CA LEU A 207 -6.30 8.22 13.17
C LEU A 207 -5.11 7.47 12.58
N TRP A 208 -3.92 8.07 12.55
CA TRP A 208 -2.72 7.39 12.06
C TRP A 208 -2.08 6.51 13.12
N LEU A 209 -1.39 5.45 12.68
CA LEU A 209 -0.75 4.47 13.57
C LEU A 209 0.59 4.99 14.15
N TRP A 210 0.53 5.88 15.13
CA TRP A 210 1.70 6.47 15.80
C TRP A 210 2.55 5.47 16.59
N THR A 211 2.03 4.30 16.95
CA THR A 211 2.78 3.26 17.68
C THR A 211 3.89 2.63 16.84
N HIS A 212 3.85 2.76 15.50
CA HIS A 212 4.96 2.37 14.65
C HIS A 212 6.06 3.43 14.72
N ARG A 213 7.28 3.03 15.14
CA ARG A 213 8.46 3.91 15.15
C ARG A 213 8.89 4.22 13.71
N ARG A 214 8.22 5.23 13.08
CA ARG A 214 8.39 5.56 11.65
C ARG A 214 9.83 6.00 11.35
N TRP A 215 10.41 6.82 12.21
CA TRP A 215 11.76 7.41 12.05
C TRP A 215 12.82 6.67 12.85
N LYS A 216 12.71 5.35 13.03
CA LYS A 216 13.70 4.51 13.71
C LYS A 216 15.02 4.33 12.93
N ARG A 217 15.05 4.77 11.68
CA ARG A 217 16.19 4.77 10.78
C ARG A 217 16.29 6.13 10.15
N THR A 218 17.37 6.86 10.41
CA THR A 218 17.58 8.20 9.93
C THR A 218 18.37 8.23 8.61
N ARG A 219 18.31 9.35 7.92
CA ARG A 219 19.07 9.55 6.68
C ARG A 219 20.59 9.56 6.96
N GLU A 220 20.98 10.15 8.07
CA GLU A 220 22.37 10.22 8.52
C GLU A 220 22.96 8.81 8.77
N GLU A 221 22.22 7.97 9.49
CA GLU A 221 22.59 6.57 9.72
C GLU A 221 22.68 5.78 8.41
N TRP A 222 21.75 6.02 7.48
CA TRP A 222 21.77 5.38 6.17
C TRP A 222 22.98 5.79 5.35
N LEU A 223 23.32 7.09 5.32
CA LEU A 223 24.54 7.62 4.66
C LEU A 223 25.79 7.00 5.24
N ALA A 224 25.93 6.97 6.57
CA ALA A 224 27.08 6.38 7.25
C ALA A 224 27.26 4.89 6.89
N ARG A 225 26.17 4.12 6.88
CA ARG A 225 26.18 2.71 6.46
C ARG A 225 26.54 2.52 5.00
N SER A 226 26.06 3.38 4.11
CA SER A 226 26.36 3.33 2.68
C SER A 226 27.84 3.62 2.42
N MET A 227 28.42 4.60 3.11
CA MET A 227 29.85 4.92 3.03
C MET A 227 30.73 3.77 3.57
N ALA A 228 30.34 3.16 4.69
CA ALA A 228 31.07 2.03 5.26
C ALA A 228 31.06 0.81 4.31
N ARG A 229 29.94 0.51 3.68
CA ARG A 229 29.82 -0.56 2.66
C ARG A 229 30.69 -0.28 1.42
N ALA A 230 30.71 0.96 0.95
CA ALA A 230 31.54 1.37 -0.19
C ALA A 230 33.03 1.25 0.10
N LYS A 231 33.48 1.56 1.34
CA LYS A 231 34.89 1.35 1.78
C LYS A 231 35.24 -0.13 1.86
N ALA A 232 34.39 -0.96 2.45
CA ALA A 232 34.61 -2.40 2.56
C ALA A 232 34.70 -3.09 1.19
N GLY A 233 33.86 -2.68 0.24
CA GLY A 233 33.90 -3.23 -1.13
C GLY A 233 35.18 -2.85 -1.90
N ARG A 234 35.79 -1.68 -1.65
CA ARG A 234 37.07 -1.28 -2.27
C ARG A 234 38.24 -2.09 -1.74
N ASN A 235 38.33 -2.30 -0.43
CA ASN A 235 39.38 -3.07 0.19
C ASN A 235 39.39 -4.54 -0.31
N HIS A 236 38.23 -5.12 -0.55
CA HIS A 236 38.13 -6.51 -1.06
C HIS A 236 38.53 -6.65 -2.54
N THR A 237 38.53 -5.58 -3.32
CA THR A 237 39.01 -5.53 -4.71
C THR A 237 40.49 -5.26 -4.81
N GLU A 238 41.13 -4.65 -3.80
CA GLU A 238 42.57 -4.40 -3.75
C GLU A 238 43.34 -5.63 -3.22
N ASP A 239 42.75 -6.41 -2.32
CA ASP A 239 43.38 -7.65 -1.78
C ASP A 239 43.32 -8.84 -2.77
N ASN A 240 42.58 -8.75 -3.87
CA ASN A 240 42.50 -9.78 -4.92
C ASN A 240 43.24 -9.42 -6.21
N LYS A 241 44.14 -8.45 -6.19
CA LYS A 241 45.07 -8.10 -7.28
C LYS A 241 46.49 -8.38 -6.85
#